data_799e6c0eebb914ddf76ab4df09cbebd5
#
_entry.id   799e6c0eebb914ddf76ab4df09cbebd5
#
_cell.length_a   1.000
_cell.length_b   1.000
_cell.length_c   1.000
_cell.angle_alpha   90.00
_cell.angle_beta   90.00
_cell.angle_gamma   90.00
#
_symmetry.space_group_name_H-M   'P 1'
#
loop_
_entity.id
_entity.type
_entity.pdbx_description
1 polymer ?
#
loop_
_entity_poly.entity_id
_entity_poly.type
_entity_poly.pdbx_seq_one_letter_code
_entity_poly.pdbx_strand_id
1 'polypeptide(L)'
;MYEIQFHPADIRKQVRYYFLSRTGFRWLGAAGVALGLILVAGAILAPLGVQALFLTGRLHTLSQQHGTQHEVLAEGTRALDRRVREVASARALQLQMSLILGSPQGSEGLGGYPEIGEQNLQVPEAREAVRRSLKLDTDTQALLTLADELASFARSNDDLAQEVPSICPLPVGTFVLTSPFGNRTSPFTNTVDFHAGLDLAAREGTPVLAAGGGRVVFAGRYPLRRNVRWWRYGNVVVVTHGERYLTIYAHLHEITVRRGAIVRRGEEVGTVGNTGWSTSPHLHYEVRVSSETGDEIVPLDPRIYILNYQWTGHEELLIRGRNAPAPAFDPLPSRMRGR
;
A
#
# COMPACT_ATOMS: atom_id res chain seq x y z
N MET A 1 1.67 97.35 15.39
CA MET A 1 1.54 97.23 13.94
C MET A 1 2.96 97.18 13.41
N TYR A 2 3.31 96.22 12.59
CA TYR A 2 4.63 96.06 11.96
C TYR A 2 4.48 96.51 10.50
N GLU A 3 5.41 97.30 10.01
CA GLU A 3 5.46 97.73 8.63
C GLU A 3 6.57 96.96 7.92
N ILE A 4 6.23 96.26 6.85
CA ILE A 4 7.21 95.57 6.01
C ILE A 4 7.31 96.38 4.71
N GLN A 5 8.47 96.95 4.47
CA GLN A 5 8.75 97.66 3.24
C GLN A 5 9.46 96.75 2.26
N PHE A 6 8.86 96.52 1.11
CA PHE A 6 9.47 95.76 0.03
C PHE A 6 10.10 96.74 -0.97
N HIS A 7 11.40 96.77 -0.96
CA HIS A 7 12.19 97.62 -1.90
C HIS A 7 12.54 96.75 -3.13
N PRO A 8 11.92 96.97 -4.27
CA PRO A 8 12.31 96.22 -5.47
C PRO A 8 13.72 96.66 -5.91
N ALA A 9 14.51 95.78 -6.43
CA ALA A 9 15.86 96.04 -6.93
C ALA A 9 15.88 97.02 -8.10
N ASP A 10 14.77 97.28 -8.77
CA ASP A 10 14.62 98.20 -9.85
C ASP A 10 14.10 99.58 -9.25
N ILE A 11 14.94 100.59 -9.31
CA ILE A 11 14.70 101.93 -8.75
C ILE A 11 13.47 102.65 -9.37
N ARG A 12 12.98 102.21 -10.50
CA ARG A 12 11.77 102.74 -11.16
C ARG A 12 10.45 102.16 -10.62
N LYS A 13 10.49 101.14 -9.79
CA LYS A 13 9.30 100.54 -9.22
C LYS A 13 9.01 101.13 -7.83
N GLN A 14 7.73 101.39 -7.55
CA GLN A 14 7.29 101.87 -6.28
C GLN A 14 7.51 100.88 -5.14
N VAL A 15 7.94 101.37 -3.97
CA VAL A 15 8.04 100.63 -2.72
C VAL A 15 6.65 100.19 -2.29
N ARG A 16 6.47 98.91 -1.99
CA ARG A 16 5.21 98.33 -1.49
C ARG A 16 5.29 98.19 0.03
N TYR A 17 4.28 98.77 0.72
CA TYR A 17 4.14 98.71 2.17
C TYR A 17 3.08 97.69 2.53
N TYR A 18 3.42 96.71 3.41
CA TYR A 18 2.50 95.78 3.96
C TYR A 18 2.40 95.97 5.47
N PHE A 19 1.21 96.20 5.98
CA PHE A 19 0.97 96.40 7.39
C PHE A 19 0.48 95.12 8.04
N LEU A 20 1.25 94.55 8.95
CA LEU A 20 0.86 93.44 9.75
C LEU A 20 0.48 93.84 11.16
N SER A 21 -0.66 93.32 11.64
CA SER A 21 -1.01 93.47 13.04
C SER A 21 -0.06 92.70 13.92
N ARG A 22 0.11 93.01 15.18
CA ARG A 22 0.92 92.24 16.14
C ARG A 22 0.47 90.82 16.25
N THR A 23 -0.83 90.55 16.15
CA THR A 23 -1.42 89.20 16.13
C THR A 23 -1.10 88.48 14.83
N GLY A 24 -1.18 89.15 13.68
CA GLY A 24 -0.82 88.54 12.38
C GLY A 24 0.65 88.13 12.30
N PHE A 25 1.57 88.97 12.84
CA PHE A 25 2.99 88.61 12.89
C PHE A 25 3.28 87.37 13.77
N ARG A 26 2.57 87.26 14.93
CA ARG A 26 2.68 86.11 15.81
C ARG A 26 2.16 84.82 15.12
N TRP A 27 1.07 84.96 14.38
CA TRP A 27 0.53 83.81 13.62
C TRP A 27 1.46 83.40 12.47
N LEU A 28 2.09 84.30 11.77
CA LEU A 28 3.08 84.01 10.75
C LEU A 28 4.31 83.30 11.34
N GLY A 29 4.80 83.79 12.48
CA GLY A 29 5.88 83.15 13.23
C GLY A 29 5.50 81.76 13.69
N ALA A 30 4.30 81.53 14.25
CA ALA A 30 3.80 80.28 14.67
C ALA A 30 3.63 79.32 13.47
N ALA A 31 3.13 79.77 12.33
CA ALA A 31 3.02 79.01 11.10
C ALA A 31 4.40 78.59 10.55
N GLY A 32 5.39 79.45 10.60
CA GLY A 32 6.77 79.19 10.22
C GLY A 32 7.41 78.06 11.10
N VAL A 33 7.21 78.15 12.42
CA VAL A 33 7.69 77.16 13.37
C VAL A 33 6.98 75.84 13.14
N ALA A 34 5.66 75.83 12.95
CA ALA A 34 4.90 74.58 12.65
C ALA A 34 5.37 73.98 11.36
N LEU A 35 5.59 74.74 10.29
CA LEU A 35 6.13 74.19 9.03
C LEU A 35 7.55 73.63 9.21
N GLY A 36 8.41 74.33 9.98
CA GLY A 36 9.73 73.82 10.32
C GLY A 36 9.69 72.44 11.06
N LEU A 37 8.79 72.35 12.04
CA LEU A 37 8.59 71.11 12.78
C LEU A 37 8.08 69.97 11.87
N ILE A 38 7.17 70.23 10.95
CA ILE A 38 6.66 69.29 9.97
C ILE A 38 7.78 68.79 9.04
N LEU A 39 8.63 69.71 8.57
CA LEU A 39 9.75 69.33 7.70
C LEU A 39 10.81 68.56 8.44
N VAL A 40 11.12 68.86 9.70
CA VAL A 40 12.03 68.04 10.53
C VAL A 40 11.44 66.67 10.83
N ALA A 41 10.18 66.66 11.22
CA ALA A 41 9.49 65.37 11.44
C ALA A 41 9.45 64.48 10.15
N GLY A 42 9.17 65.11 9.01
CA GLY A 42 9.20 64.41 7.69
C GLY A 42 10.60 63.89 7.36
N ALA A 43 11.65 64.67 7.61
CA ALA A 43 13.03 64.22 7.36
C ALA A 43 13.47 63.04 8.26
N ILE A 44 12.94 62.97 9.48
CA ILE A 44 13.22 61.87 10.43
C ILE A 44 12.35 60.63 10.10
N LEU A 45 11.09 60.85 9.78
CA LEU A 45 10.13 59.74 9.57
C LEU A 45 10.20 59.10 8.17
N ALA A 46 10.57 59.86 7.13
CA ALA A 46 10.66 59.37 5.76
C ALA A 46 11.62 58.19 5.60
N PRO A 47 12.86 58.20 6.13
CA PRO A 47 13.76 57.05 6.02
C PRO A 47 13.24 55.82 6.79
N LEU A 48 12.56 55.99 7.93
CA LEU A 48 11.93 54.94 8.68
C LEU A 48 10.77 54.30 7.90
N GLY A 49 9.96 55.07 7.21
CA GLY A 49 8.89 54.63 6.34
C GLY A 49 9.42 53.83 5.14
N VAL A 50 10.49 54.27 4.51
CA VAL A 50 11.16 53.57 3.41
C VAL A 50 11.76 52.26 3.88
N GLN A 51 12.41 52.23 5.05
CA GLN A 51 12.92 51.01 5.65
C GLN A 51 11.79 49.99 5.97
N ALA A 52 10.68 50.46 6.52
CA ALA A 52 9.52 49.61 6.80
C ALA A 52 8.93 48.98 5.53
N LEU A 53 8.80 49.75 4.44
CA LEU A 53 8.34 49.23 3.15
C LEU A 53 9.32 48.20 2.55
N PHE A 54 10.62 48.42 2.70
CA PHE A 54 11.63 47.48 2.21
C PHE A 54 11.65 46.18 3.02
N LEU A 55 11.47 46.26 4.34
CA LEU A 55 11.37 45.08 5.23
C LEU A 55 10.10 44.32 5.00
N THR A 56 8.94 44.95 4.80
CA THR A 56 7.69 44.29 4.50
C THR A 56 7.73 43.59 3.14
N GLY A 57 8.32 44.20 2.10
CA GLY A 57 8.54 43.54 0.81
C GLY A 57 9.45 42.34 0.91
N ARG A 58 10.51 42.41 1.70
CA ARG A 58 11.44 41.29 1.90
C ARG A 58 10.83 40.16 2.71
N LEU A 59 10.02 40.47 3.73
CA LEU A 59 9.24 39.45 4.49
C LEU A 59 8.22 38.76 3.62
N HIS A 60 7.55 39.48 2.73
CA HIS A 60 6.59 38.87 1.80
C HIS A 60 7.27 37.91 0.81
N THR A 61 8.41 38.29 0.26
CA THR A 61 9.20 37.42 -0.64
C THR A 61 9.73 36.20 0.08
N LEU A 62 10.24 36.33 1.30
CA LEU A 62 10.68 35.19 2.13
C LEU A 62 9.52 34.27 2.50
N SER A 63 8.35 34.82 2.83
CA SER A 63 7.15 34.04 3.13
C SER A 63 6.68 33.26 1.91
N GLN A 64 6.71 33.84 0.72
CA GLN A 64 6.39 33.09 -0.52
C GLN A 64 7.42 32.00 -0.82
N GLN A 65 8.71 32.28 -0.65
CA GLN A 65 9.76 31.27 -0.82
C GLN A 65 9.61 30.11 0.17
N HIS A 66 9.31 30.38 1.43
CA HIS A 66 9.01 29.37 2.44
C HIS A 66 7.76 28.53 2.06
N GLY A 67 6.70 29.18 1.57
CA GLY A 67 5.49 28.48 1.12
C GLY A 67 5.77 27.49 -0.01
N THR A 68 6.51 27.92 -1.03
CA THR A 68 6.89 27.07 -2.16
C THR A 68 7.83 25.92 -1.74
N GLN A 69 8.77 26.17 -0.84
CA GLN A 69 9.64 25.11 -0.31
C GLN A 69 8.88 24.08 0.51
N HIS A 70 7.93 24.50 1.34
CA HIS A 70 7.06 23.57 2.08
C HIS A 70 6.19 22.72 1.15
N GLU A 71 5.68 23.29 0.08
CA GLU A 71 4.87 22.57 -0.91
C GLU A 71 5.70 21.51 -1.65
N VAL A 72 6.90 21.86 -2.10
CA VAL A 72 7.84 20.92 -2.76
C VAL A 72 8.25 19.80 -1.81
N LEU A 73 8.53 20.09 -0.53
CA LEU A 73 8.83 19.06 0.48
C LEU A 73 7.64 18.15 0.75
N ALA A 74 6.44 18.72 0.84
CA ALA A 74 5.23 17.93 1.06
C ALA A 74 4.91 17.02 -0.14
N GLU A 75 5.15 17.47 -1.37
CA GLU A 75 5.00 16.65 -2.56
C GLU A 75 6.06 15.56 -2.65
N GLY A 76 7.31 15.89 -2.34
CA GLY A 76 8.42 14.94 -2.27
C GLY A 76 8.16 13.83 -1.24
N THR A 77 7.67 14.17 -0.04
CA THR A 77 7.31 13.18 0.99
C THR A 77 6.15 12.28 0.57
N ARG A 78 5.10 12.83 -0.09
CA ARG A 78 4.01 12.01 -0.63
C ARG A 78 4.47 11.06 -1.74
N ALA A 79 5.39 11.49 -2.59
CA ALA A 79 5.99 10.64 -3.62
C ALA A 79 6.82 9.51 -3.00
N LEU A 80 7.60 9.83 -1.97
CA LEU A 80 8.39 8.85 -1.22
C LEU A 80 7.49 7.81 -0.54
N ASP A 81 6.41 8.24 0.13
CA ASP A 81 5.46 7.33 0.78
C ASP A 81 4.77 6.39 -0.22
N ARG A 82 4.50 6.85 -1.44
CA ARG A 82 3.98 5.98 -2.51
C ARG A 82 5.00 4.90 -2.87
N ARG A 83 6.25 5.27 -3.10
CA ARG A 83 7.32 4.32 -3.44
C ARG A 83 7.60 3.33 -2.31
N VAL A 84 7.57 3.76 -1.06
CA VAL A 84 7.70 2.87 0.10
C VAL A 84 6.60 1.80 0.10
N ARG A 85 5.34 2.18 -0.19
CA ARG A 85 4.24 1.21 -0.30
C ARG A 85 4.42 0.25 -1.49
N GLU A 86 4.90 0.73 -2.63
CA GLU A 86 5.18 -0.11 -3.80
C GLU A 86 6.27 -1.14 -3.50
N VAL A 87 7.35 -0.75 -2.84
CA VAL A 87 8.44 -1.65 -2.42
C VAL A 87 7.95 -2.64 -1.35
N ALA A 88 7.14 -2.20 -0.39
CA ALA A 88 6.55 -3.10 0.60
C ALA A 88 5.66 -4.17 -0.05
N SER A 89 4.84 -3.79 -1.03
CA SER A 89 4.00 -4.76 -1.76
C SER A 89 4.82 -5.73 -2.61
N ALA A 90 5.88 -5.26 -3.27
CA ALA A 90 6.80 -6.12 -4.02
C ALA A 90 7.54 -7.10 -3.09
N ARG A 91 7.96 -6.64 -1.90
CA ARG A 91 8.59 -7.50 -0.88
C ARG A 91 7.62 -8.56 -0.35
N ALA A 92 6.36 -8.21 -0.12
CA ALA A 92 5.35 -9.18 0.30
C ALA A 92 5.16 -10.27 -0.76
N LEU A 93 5.06 -9.89 -2.04
CA LEU A 93 4.96 -10.83 -3.15
C LEU A 93 6.19 -11.74 -3.24
N GLN A 94 7.38 -11.18 -3.07
CA GLN A 94 8.64 -11.93 -3.06
C GLN A 94 8.70 -12.96 -1.92
N LEU A 95 8.35 -12.56 -0.69
CA LEU A 95 8.27 -13.48 0.46
C LEU A 95 7.27 -14.61 0.18
N GLN A 96 6.15 -14.29 -0.42
CA GLN A 96 5.14 -15.25 -0.85
C GLN A 96 5.73 -16.25 -1.86
N MET A 97 6.42 -15.77 -2.89
CA MET A 97 7.08 -16.63 -3.89
C MET A 97 8.16 -17.52 -3.26
N SER A 98 8.99 -17.01 -2.37
CA SER A 98 10.03 -17.80 -1.69
C SER A 98 9.44 -18.89 -0.79
N LEU A 99 8.31 -18.62 -0.10
CA LEU A 99 7.58 -19.61 0.68
C LEU A 99 6.99 -20.73 -0.20
N ILE A 100 6.42 -20.36 -1.33
CA ILE A 100 5.81 -21.26 -2.30
C ILE A 100 6.85 -22.18 -2.95
N LEU A 101 7.97 -21.61 -3.36
CA LEU A 101 9.05 -22.33 -4.04
C LEU A 101 9.95 -23.09 -3.06
N GLY A 102 9.80 -22.89 -1.74
CA GLY A 102 10.62 -23.56 -0.72
C GLY A 102 12.09 -23.12 -0.74
N SER A 103 12.38 -21.91 -1.24
CA SER A 103 13.74 -21.36 -1.23
C SER A 103 14.13 -20.94 0.19
N PRO A 104 15.22 -21.49 0.77
CA PRO A 104 15.67 -21.13 2.13
C PRO A 104 16.26 -19.72 2.22
N GLN A 105 16.54 -19.06 1.11
CA GLN A 105 17.16 -17.75 1.06
C GLN A 105 16.11 -16.64 1.01
N GLY A 106 16.02 -15.82 2.04
CA GLY A 106 15.24 -14.59 1.94
C GLY A 106 14.73 -13.97 3.24
N SER A 107 15.16 -14.44 4.41
CA SER A 107 14.71 -13.85 5.67
C SER A 107 15.79 -13.15 6.50
N GLU A 108 17.06 -13.27 6.14
CA GLU A 108 18.12 -12.63 6.90
C GLU A 108 18.52 -11.30 6.27
N GLY A 109 18.14 -10.22 6.99
CA GLY A 109 18.89 -8.98 6.96
C GLY A 109 18.91 -8.20 5.65
N LEU A 110 17.76 -7.69 5.18
CA LEU A 110 17.83 -6.44 4.43
C LEU A 110 18.29 -5.34 5.40
N GLY A 111 19.51 -4.95 5.20
CA GLY A 111 20.43 -4.17 5.96
C GLY A 111 19.88 -3.07 6.85
N GLY A 112 20.65 -2.81 7.91
CA GLY A 112 20.55 -1.60 8.72
C GLY A 112 20.54 -0.35 7.85
N TYR A 113 20.07 0.75 8.44
CA TYR A 113 20.09 2.05 7.76
C TYR A 113 21.51 2.40 7.31
N PRO A 114 21.74 2.81 6.06
CA PRO A 114 23.05 3.31 5.65
C PRO A 114 23.42 4.51 6.52
N GLU A 115 24.67 4.53 7.00
CA GLU A 115 25.20 5.70 7.71
C GLU A 115 25.27 6.87 6.73
N ILE A 116 24.45 7.89 6.98
CA ILE A 116 24.53 9.16 6.26
C ILE A 116 25.59 9.98 6.98
N GLY A 117 26.61 10.42 6.24
CA GLY A 117 27.53 11.43 6.75
C GLY A 117 26.74 12.65 7.26
N GLU A 118 26.75 12.84 8.57
CA GLU A 118 25.86 13.77 9.30
C GLU A 118 26.09 15.26 9.00
N GLN A 119 27.01 15.61 8.12
CA GLN A 119 27.64 16.93 8.16
C GLN A 119 26.89 18.05 7.43
N ASN A 120 25.86 17.83 6.63
CA ASN A 120 25.30 18.92 5.78
C ASN A 120 23.79 19.12 5.75
N LEU A 121 22.97 18.42 6.51
CA LEU A 121 21.54 18.65 6.52
C LEU A 121 21.08 19.26 7.86
N GLN A 122 20.88 20.57 7.88
CA GLN A 122 20.46 21.31 9.08
C GLN A 122 18.95 21.16 9.40
N VAL A 123 18.15 20.65 8.46
CA VAL A 123 16.72 20.46 8.62
C VAL A 123 16.40 19.00 8.94
N PRO A 124 15.81 18.69 10.12
CA PRO A 124 15.53 17.32 10.56
C PRO A 124 14.65 16.53 9.58
N GLU A 125 13.63 17.18 9.00
CA GLU A 125 12.72 16.55 8.03
C GLU A 125 13.43 16.16 6.74
N ALA A 126 14.35 17.00 6.25
CA ALA A 126 15.15 16.72 5.06
C ALA A 126 16.12 15.55 5.31
N ARG A 127 16.73 15.47 6.50
CA ARG A 127 17.60 14.38 6.91
C ARG A 127 16.86 13.04 6.92
N GLU A 128 15.67 13.02 7.49
CA GLU A 128 14.82 11.82 7.53
C GLU A 128 14.36 11.40 6.12
N ALA A 129 13.99 12.34 5.26
CA ALA A 129 13.61 12.05 3.88
C ALA A 129 14.78 11.44 3.07
N VAL A 130 16.01 11.95 3.23
CA VAL A 130 17.20 11.39 2.59
C VAL A 130 17.50 9.99 3.14
N ARG A 131 17.39 9.77 4.44
CA ARG A 131 17.58 8.44 5.06
C ARG A 131 16.61 7.42 4.51
N ARG A 132 15.31 7.79 4.41
CA ARG A 132 14.27 6.93 3.84
C ARG A 132 14.51 6.66 2.36
N SER A 133 14.97 7.64 1.60
CA SER A 133 15.31 7.48 0.17
C SER A 133 16.45 6.51 -0.04
N LEU A 134 17.52 6.61 0.74
CA LEU A 134 18.69 5.70 0.65
C LEU A 134 18.31 4.27 1.05
N LYS A 135 17.50 4.11 2.11
CA LYS A 135 16.98 2.79 2.48
C LYS A 135 16.13 2.18 1.37
N LEU A 136 15.23 2.97 0.79
CA LEU A 136 14.37 2.54 -0.30
C LEU A 136 15.19 2.09 -1.52
N ASP A 137 16.28 2.78 -1.83
CA ASP A 137 17.18 2.44 -2.94
C ASP A 137 17.88 1.10 -2.68
N THR A 138 18.41 0.91 -1.47
CA THR A 138 19.01 -0.36 -1.04
C THR A 138 18.01 -1.52 -1.06
N ASP A 139 16.81 -1.31 -0.51
CA ASP A 139 15.73 -2.32 -0.50
C ASP A 139 15.28 -2.65 -1.93
N THR A 140 15.23 -1.66 -2.82
CA THR A 140 14.89 -1.86 -4.24
C THR A 140 15.93 -2.69 -4.97
N GLN A 141 17.22 -2.42 -4.77
CA GLN A 141 18.30 -3.19 -5.37
C GLN A 141 18.29 -4.65 -4.90
N ALA A 142 18.09 -4.88 -3.62
CA ALA A 142 17.99 -6.22 -3.06
C ALA A 142 16.78 -6.98 -3.61
N LEU A 143 15.63 -6.31 -3.80
CA LEU A 143 14.44 -6.88 -4.42
C LEU A 143 14.67 -7.25 -5.88
N LEU A 144 15.36 -6.41 -6.65
CA LEU A 144 15.68 -6.69 -8.05
C LEU A 144 16.60 -7.92 -8.18
N THR A 145 17.62 -8.02 -7.35
CA THR A 145 18.54 -9.17 -7.33
C THR A 145 17.77 -10.47 -7.05
N LEU A 146 16.93 -10.45 -6.03
CA LEU A 146 16.16 -11.63 -5.64
C LEU A 146 15.04 -11.97 -6.64
N ALA A 147 14.43 -10.97 -7.28
CA ALA A 147 13.48 -11.22 -8.37
C ALA A 147 14.15 -11.92 -9.55
N ASP A 148 15.39 -11.56 -9.88
CA ASP A 148 16.18 -12.22 -10.94
C ASP A 148 16.54 -13.67 -10.54
N GLU A 149 16.95 -13.88 -9.29
CA GLU A 149 17.22 -15.23 -8.75
C GLU A 149 15.96 -16.11 -8.81
N LEU A 150 14.82 -15.61 -8.37
CA LEU A 150 13.54 -16.33 -8.42
C LEU A 150 13.09 -16.60 -9.87
N ALA A 151 13.25 -15.64 -10.76
CA ALA A 151 12.95 -15.81 -12.18
C ALA A 151 13.88 -16.86 -12.82
N SER A 152 15.15 -16.87 -12.44
CA SER A 152 16.12 -17.88 -12.88
C SER A 152 15.75 -19.27 -12.37
N PHE A 153 15.42 -19.37 -11.07
CA PHE A 153 14.95 -20.61 -10.46
C PHE A 153 13.67 -21.14 -11.13
N ALA A 154 12.68 -20.26 -11.35
CA ALA A 154 11.43 -20.64 -12.02
C ALA A 154 11.64 -21.14 -13.45
N ARG A 155 12.55 -20.47 -14.23
CA ARG A 155 12.93 -20.92 -15.59
C ARG A 155 13.64 -22.28 -15.58
N SER A 156 14.47 -22.51 -14.58
CA SER A 156 15.20 -23.80 -14.44
C SER A 156 14.31 -24.93 -13.96
N ASN A 157 13.14 -24.62 -13.37
CA ASN A 157 12.19 -25.58 -12.80
C ASN A 157 10.77 -25.29 -13.32
N ASP A 158 10.61 -25.24 -14.66
CA ASP A 158 9.33 -24.85 -15.28
C ASP A 158 8.19 -25.80 -14.87
N ASP A 159 8.44 -27.09 -14.80
CA ASP A 159 7.44 -28.09 -14.34
C ASP A 159 6.96 -27.76 -12.92
N LEU A 160 7.87 -27.47 -12.00
CA LEU A 160 7.52 -27.10 -10.63
C LEU A 160 6.75 -25.77 -10.60
N ALA A 161 7.14 -24.80 -11.42
CA ALA A 161 6.46 -23.52 -11.51
C ALA A 161 5.02 -23.67 -12.05
N GLN A 162 4.77 -24.62 -12.93
CA GLN A 162 3.42 -24.92 -13.45
C GLN A 162 2.57 -25.69 -12.43
N GLU A 163 3.17 -26.54 -11.63
CA GLU A 163 2.50 -27.37 -10.62
C GLU A 163 2.04 -26.57 -9.40
N VAL A 164 2.73 -25.48 -9.04
CA VAL A 164 2.35 -24.64 -7.89
C VAL A 164 0.94 -24.07 -8.06
N PRO A 165 0.01 -24.23 -7.07
CA PRO A 165 -1.35 -23.71 -7.15
C PRO A 165 -1.40 -22.18 -6.92
N SER A 166 -0.90 -21.41 -7.88
CA SER A 166 -0.54 -19.99 -7.73
C SER A 166 -1.59 -18.98 -8.22
N ILE A 167 -2.71 -19.45 -8.77
CA ILE A 167 -3.80 -18.55 -9.18
C ILE A 167 -5.06 -18.76 -8.33
N CYS A 168 -5.87 -17.67 -8.26
CA CYS A 168 -7.19 -17.76 -7.66
C CYS A 168 -8.07 -18.74 -8.46
N PRO A 169 -8.77 -19.68 -7.78
CA PRO A 169 -9.61 -20.68 -8.45
C PRO A 169 -10.90 -20.09 -9.03
N LEU A 170 -11.20 -18.81 -8.78
CA LEU A 170 -12.31 -18.08 -9.40
C LEU A 170 -11.80 -16.86 -10.15
N PRO A 171 -12.46 -16.43 -11.24
CA PRO A 171 -12.11 -15.20 -11.93
C PRO A 171 -12.14 -14.00 -10.98
N VAL A 172 -11.11 -13.18 -11.02
CA VAL A 172 -11.00 -11.98 -10.16
C VAL A 172 -12.19 -11.05 -10.40
N GLY A 173 -12.78 -10.56 -9.31
CA GLY A 173 -13.96 -9.70 -9.36
C GLY A 173 -15.31 -10.43 -9.40
N THR A 174 -15.33 -11.77 -9.44
CA THR A 174 -16.60 -12.56 -9.46
C THR A 174 -16.99 -13.13 -8.11
N PHE A 175 -16.19 -12.95 -7.07
CA PHE A 175 -16.38 -13.55 -5.76
C PHE A 175 -16.14 -12.60 -4.60
N VAL A 176 -16.61 -13.00 -3.41
CA VAL A 176 -16.32 -12.37 -2.12
C VAL A 176 -15.82 -13.44 -1.17
N LEU A 177 -14.74 -13.17 -0.44
CA LEU A 177 -14.26 -14.04 0.65
C LEU A 177 -15.25 -13.95 1.83
N THR A 178 -15.99 -15.04 2.07
CA THR A 178 -16.98 -15.11 3.17
C THR A 178 -16.46 -15.82 4.40
N SER A 179 -15.47 -16.71 4.24
CA SER A 179 -14.83 -17.36 5.37
C SER A 179 -13.36 -17.66 5.08
N PRO A 180 -12.45 -17.13 5.91
CA PRO A 180 -11.02 -17.42 5.79
C PRO A 180 -10.65 -18.78 6.38
N PHE A 181 -9.44 -19.21 6.08
CA PHE A 181 -8.78 -20.35 6.70
C PHE A 181 -8.55 -20.13 8.21
N GLY A 182 -8.68 -21.17 9.02
CA GLY A 182 -8.38 -21.13 10.44
C GLY A 182 -9.59 -21.39 11.35
N ASN A 183 -9.42 -21.16 12.63
CA ASN A 183 -10.49 -21.36 13.62
C ASN A 183 -11.63 -20.34 13.42
N ARG A 184 -12.85 -20.88 13.34
CA ARG A 184 -14.09 -20.07 13.24
C ARG A 184 -15.21 -20.70 14.05
N THR A 185 -16.27 -19.95 14.31
CA THR A 185 -17.53 -20.53 14.78
C THR A 185 -18.26 -21.14 13.58
N SER A 186 -18.56 -22.44 13.67
CA SER A 186 -19.29 -23.16 12.64
C SER A 186 -20.70 -22.59 12.44
N PRO A 187 -21.13 -22.26 11.23
CA PRO A 187 -22.48 -21.75 10.95
C PRO A 187 -23.57 -22.83 11.17
N PHE A 188 -23.19 -24.10 11.31
CA PHE A 188 -24.13 -25.20 11.48
C PHE A 188 -24.25 -25.70 12.90
N THR A 189 -23.13 -25.74 13.66
CA THR A 189 -23.11 -26.31 15.01
C THR A 189 -22.96 -25.26 16.10
N ASN A 190 -22.66 -24.02 15.72
CA ASN A 190 -22.35 -22.90 16.61
C ASN A 190 -21.20 -23.16 17.61
N THR A 191 -20.32 -24.12 17.28
CA THR A 191 -19.12 -24.46 18.03
C THR A 191 -17.88 -24.01 17.28
N VAL A 192 -16.74 -23.89 17.98
CA VAL A 192 -15.46 -23.61 17.34
C VAL A 192 -15.08 -24.78 16.44
N ASP A 193 -14.82 -24.52 15.17
CA ASP A 193 -14.43 -25.48 14.13
C ASP A 193 -13.20 -24.93 13.39
N PHE A 194 -12.37 -25.85 12.90
CA PHE A 194 -11.24 -25.46 12.06
C PHE A 194 -11.62 -25.54 10.58
N HIS A 195 -11.51 -24.38 9.90
CA HIS A 195 -11.76 -24.26 8.47
C HIS A 195 -10.48 -24.52 7.67
N ALA A 196 -10.43 -25.62 6.97
CA ALA A 196 -9.23 -26.08 6.25
C ALA A 196 -8.99 -25.40 4.90
N GLY A 197 -9.82 -24.39 4.54
CA GLY A 197 -9.76 -23.72 3.24
C GLY A 197 -10.30 -22.31 3.26
N LEU A 198 -10.70 -21.84 2.10
CA LEU A 198 -11.39 -20.56 1.90
C LEU A 198 -12.80 -20.82 1.37
N ASP A 199 -13.79 -20.07 1.87
CA ASP A 199 -15.11 -20.02 1.25
C ASP A 199 -15.23 -18.74 0.42
N LEU A 200 -15.33 -18.90 -0.90
CA LEU A 200 -15.42 -17.85 -1.90
C LEU A 200 -16.84 -17.82 -2.45
N ALA A 201 -17.69 -16.93 -1.92
CA ALA A 201 -19.06 -16.76 -2.39
C ALA A 201 -19.09 -16.19 -3.80
N ALA A 202 -19.76 -16.86 -4.71
CA ALA A 202 -19.94 -16.46 -6.10
C ALA A 202 -21.26 -16.96 -6.64
N ARG A 203 -21.68 -16.47 -7.80
CA ARG A 203 -22.90 -16.94 -8.44
C ARG A 203 -22.78 -18.42 -8.82
N GLU A 204 -23.85 -19.18 -8.62
CA GLU A 204 -23.92 -20.57 -9.13
C GLU A 204 -23.66 -20.59 -10.63
N GLY A 205 -22.88 -21.56 -11.10
CA GLY A 205 -22.43 -21.64 -12.49
C GLY A 205 -21.17 -20.83 -12.82
N THR A 206 -20.61 -20.04 -11.88
CA THR A 206 -19.33 -19.36 -12.10
C THR A 206 -18.24 -20.42 -12.35
N PRO A 207 -17.38 -20.28 -13.40
CA PRO A 207 -16.32 -21.24 -13.69
C PRO A 207 -15.33 -21.36 -12.53
N VAL A 208 -14.97 -22.60 -12.19
CA VAL A 208 -13.92 -22.95 -11.21
C VAL A 208 -12.69 -23.43 -11.95
N LEU A 209 -11.57 -22.77 -11.71
CA LEU A 209 -10.32 -22.97 -12.43
C LEU A 209 -9.30 -23.76 -11.60
N ALA A 210 -8.55 -24.64 -12.25
CA ALA A 210 -7.41 -25.31 -11.64
C ALA A 210 -6.35 -24.30 -11.23
N ALA A 211 -6.02 -24.21 -9.94
CA ALA A 211 -5.08 -23.22 -9.41
C ALA A 211 -3.63 -23.47 -9.82
N GLY A 212 -3.29 -24.71 -10.19
CA GLY A 212 -2.03 -25.16 -10.75
C GLY A 212 -2.24 -26.28 -11.77
N GLY A 213 -1.22 -26.59 -12.55
CA GLY A 213 -1.21 -27.77 -13.42
C GLY A 213 -1.11 -29.06 -12.60
N GLY A 214 -1.79 -30.14 -13.02
CA GLY A 214 -1.75 -31.37 -12.25
C GLY A 214 -2.65 -32.49 -12.78
N ARG A 215 -2.80 -33.52 -11.97
CA ARG A 215 -3.63 -34.69 -12.27
C ARG A 215 -4.85 -34.72 -11.35
N VAL A 216 -6.03 -34.90 -11.92
CA VAL A 216 -7.28 -35.12 -11.17
C VAL A 216 -7.25 -36.51 -10.52
N VAL A 217 -7.19 -36.56 -9.21
CA VAL A 217 -7.17 -37.83 -8.44
C VAL A 217 -8.55 -38.22 -7.94
N PHE A 218 -9.45 -37.25 -7.81
CA PHE A 218 -10.84 -37.49 -7.48
C PHE A 218 -11.76 -36.49 -8.17
N ALA A 219 -12.89 -36.96 -8.68
CA ALA A 219 -13.97 -36.14 -9.26
C ALA A 219 -15.30 -36.83 -8.98
N GLY A 220 -16.20 -36.13 -8.27
CA GLY A 220 -17.51 -36.66 -7.90
C GLY A 220 -17.90 -36.39 -6.46
N ARG A 221 -18.85 -37.12 -5.92
CA ARG A 221 -19.32 -37.02 -4.53
C ARG A 221 -18.77 -38.14 -3.67
N TYR A 222 -18.21 -37.81 -2.50
CA TYR A 222 -17.72 -38.84 -1.58
C TYR A 222 -18.90 -39.57 -0.92
N PRO A 223 -18.89 -40.93 -0.85
CA PRO A 223 -20.02 -41.71 -0.35
C PRO A 223 -20.28 -41.48 1.15
N LEU A 224 -21.50 -41.11 1.53
CA LEU A 224 -21.95 -40.89 2.90
C LEU A 224 -21.62 -42.06 3.84
N ARG A 225 -21.88 -43.29 3.37
CA ARG A 225 -21.65 -44.54 4.14
C ARG A 225 -20.18 -44.77 4.54
N ARG A 226 -19.24 -44.09 3.87
CA ARG A 226 -17.80 -44.22 4.15
C ARG A 226 -17.29 -43.17 5.10
N ASN A 227 -17.68 -41.94 4.91
CA ASN A 227 -17.27 -40.84 5.78
C ASN A 227 -18.22 -39.63 5.62
N VAL A 228 -18.93 -39.30 6.69
CA VAL A 228 -19.89 -38.16 6.73
C VAL A 228 -19.20 -36.83 6.50
N ARG A 229 -17.99 -36.62 7.02
CA ARG A 229 -17.28 -35.35 6.90
C ARG A 229 -16.94 -35.05 5.46
N TRP A 230 -16.40 -36.03 4.72
CA TRP A 230 -16.09 -35.87 3.30
C TRP A 230 -17.33 -35.82 2.40
N TRP A 231 -18.43 -36.47 2.82
CA TRP A 231 -19.71 -36.32 2.12
C TRP A 231 -20.23 -34.87 2.15
N ARG A 232 -19.91 -34.11 3.21
CA ARG A 232 -20.31 -32.70 3.36
C ARG A 232 -19.73 -31.79 2.28
N TYR A 233 -18.60 -32.15 1.69
CA TYR A 233 -18.00 -31.39 0.59
C TYR A 233 -18.86 -31.33 -0.68
N GLY A 234 -19.91 -32.19 -0.78
CA GLY A 234 -20.78 -32.23 -1.95
C GLY A 234 -20.09 -32.78 -3.17
N ASN A 235 -20.29 -32.19 -4.33
CA ASN A 235 -19.52 -32.45 -5.52
C ASN A 235 -18.12 -31.84 -5.36
N VAL A 236 -17.08 -32.66 -5.52
CA VAL A 236 -15.70 -32.25 -5.24
C VAL A 236 -14.75 -32.75 -6.32
N VAL A 237 -13.81 -31.91 -6.68
CA VAL A 237 -12.64 -32.24 -7.50
C VAL A 237 -11.41 -32.12 -6.64
N VAL A 238 -10.49 -33.09 -6.75
CA VAL A 238 -9.19 -33.08 -6.09
C VAL A 238 -8.11 -33.22 -7.16
N VAL A 239 -7.16 -32.29 -7.17
CA VAL A 239 -6.03 -32.28 -8.11
C VAL A 239 -4.73 -32.41 -7.32
N THR A 240 -3.85 -33.32 -7.74
CA THR A 240 -2.46 -33.37 -7.26
C THR A 240 -1.56 -32.59 -8.21
N HIS A 241 -0.64 -31.84 -7.65
CA HIS A 241 0.32 -31.01 -8.37
C HIS A 241 1.72 -31.51 -8.00
N GLY A 242 2.29 -32.31 -8.88
CA GLY A 242 3.52 -33.05 -8.58
C GLY A 242 3.36 -33.96 -7.35
N GLU A 243 4.42 -34.01 -6.57
CA GLU A 243 4.44 -34.82 -5.34
C GLU A 243 4.10 -33.99 -4.08
N ARG A 244 4.15 -32.66 -4.19
CA ARG A 244 4.13 -31.77 -3.04
C ARG A 244 2.75 -31.19 -2.73
N TYR A 245 1.98 -30.79 -3.74
CA TYR A 245 0.74 -30.05 -3.53
C TYR A 245 -0.50 -30.84 -3.93
N LEU A 246 -1.59 -30.49 -3.25
CA LEU A 246 -2.92 -31.00 -3.57
C LEU A 246 -3.93 -29.87 -3.37
N THR A 247 -4.87 -29.71 -4.31
CA THR A 247 -5.97 -28.75 -4.19
C THR A 247 -7.31 -29.45 -4.17
N ILE A 248 -8.27 -28.88 -3.43
CA ILE A 248 -9.65 -29.38 -3.30
C ILE A 248 -10.60 -28.25 -3.69
N TYR A 249 -11.52 -28.57 -4.59
CA TYR A 249 -12.59 -27.70 -5.07
C TYR A 249 -13.92 -28.35 -4.72
N ALA A 250 -14.67 -27.78 -3.78
CA ALA A 250 -15.87 -28.41 -3.23
C ALA A 250 -17.14 -27.55 -3.42
N HIS A 251 -18.29 -28.14 -3.08
CA HIS A 251 -19.63 -27.60 -3.26
C HIS A 251 -20.02 -27.31 -4.71
N LEU A 252 -19.32 -27.94 -5.68
CA LEU A 252 -19.51 -27.70 -7.11
C LEU A 252 -20.94 -28.02 -7.57
N HIS A 253 -21.45 -27.24 -8.52
CA HIS A 253 -22.68 -27.51 -9.25
C HIS A 253 -22.43 -28.62 -10.29
N GLU A 254 -21.50 -28.35 -11.20
CA GLU A 254 -21.06 -29.29 -12.22
C GLU A 254 -19.58 -29.57 -12.11
N ILE A 255 -19.17 -30.79 -12.50
CA ILE A 255 -17.78 -31.23 -12.62
C ILE A 255 -17.50 -31.44 -14.09
N THR A 256 -16.55 -30.70 -14.66
CA THR A 256 -16.20 -30.72 -16.08
C THR A 256 -15.05 -31.69 -16.40
N VAL A 257 -14.39 -32.20 -15.37
CA VAL A 257 -13.23 -33.13 -15.50
C VAL A 257 -13.51 -34.51 -14.92
N ARG A 258 -12.71 -35.48 -15.29
CA ARG A 258 -12.79 -36.87 -14.78
C ARG A 258 -11.52 -37.27 -14.06
N ARG A 259 -11.62 -38.23 -13.15
CA ARG A 259 -10.46 -38.85 -12.49
C ARG A 259 -9.44 -39.36 -13.54
N GLY A 260 -8.16 -39.03 -13.33
CA GLY A 260 -7.05 -39.34 -14.22
C GLY A 260 -6.74 -38.30 -15.26
N ALA A 261 -7.62 -37.31 -15.49
CA ALA A 261 -7.36 -36.21 -16.42
C ALA A 261 -6.17 -35.39 -15.95
N ILE A 262 -5.38 -34.89 -16.89
CA ILE A 262 -4.37 -33.88 -16.67
C ILE A 262 -5.02 -32.54 -16.95
N VAL A 263 -4.87 -31.60 -16.03
CA VAL A 263 -5.38 -30.22 -16.15
C VAL A 263 -4.21 -29.23 -16.12
N ARG A 264 -4.32 -28.17 -16.90
CA ARG A 264 -3.38 -27.06 -16.89
C ARG A 264 -3.83 -26.01 -15.87
N ARG A 265 -2.91 -25.19 -15.39
CA ARG A 265 -3.25 -24.01 -14.60
C ARG A 265 -4.24 -23.12 -15.37
N GLY A 266 -5.34 -22.72 -14.72
CA GLY A 266 -6.40 -21.92 -15.34
C GLY A 266 -7.42 -22.71 -16.16
N GLU A 267 -7.28 -24.01 -16.31
CA GLU A 267 -8.27 -24.87 -16.97
C GLU A 267 -9.49 -25.08 -16.06
N GLU A 268 -10.69 -25.06 -16.63
CA GLU A 268 -11.93 -25.25 -15.88
C GLU A 268 -12.05 -26.69 -15.37
N VAL A 269 -12.34 -26.84 -14.08
CA VAL A 269 -12.53 -28.14 -13.41
C VAL A 269 -13.99 -28.35 -12.99
N GLY A 270 -14.82 -27.34 -13.05
CA GLY A 270 -16.23 -27.37 -12.69
C GLY A 270 -16.80 -25.98 -12.55
N THR A 271 -17.99 -25.87 -11.96
CA THR A 271 -18.68 -24.61 -11.71
C THR A 271 -19.09 -24.48 -10.25
N VAL A 272 -19.17 -23.24 -9.74
CA VAL A 272 -19.63 -22.93 -8.39
C VAL A 272 -21.06 -23.43 -8.20
N GLY A 273 -21.30 -24.06 -7.06
CA GLY A 273 -22.61 -24.57 -6.70
C GLY A 273 -22.94 -24.39 -5.21
N ASN A 274 -23.92 -25.19 -4.78
CA ASN A 274 -24.43 -25.20 -3.41
C ASN A 274 -24.69 -26.65 -2.95
N THR A 275 -23.82 -27.58 -3.36
CA THR A 275 -23.97 -29.02 -3.07
C THR A 275 -23.32 -29.40 -1.76
N GLY A 276 -23.82 -30.49 -1.12
CA GLY A 276 -23.31 -30.94 0.17
C GLY A 276 -23.80 -30.11 1.33
N TRP A 277 -22.92 -29.80 2.28
CA TRP A 277 -23.25 -28.98 3.45
C TRP A 277 -22.86 -27.55 3.19
N SER A 278 -23.70 -26.82 2.49
CA SER A 278 -23.53 -25.45 2.09
C SER A 278 -24.83 -24.65 2.36
N THR A 279 -24.70 -23.41 2.81
CA THR A 279 -25.83 -22.51 3.11
C THR A 279 -26.19 -21.59 1.96
N SER A 280 -25.25 -21.33 1.05
CA SER A 280 -25.41 -20.45 -0.11
C SER A 280 -24.37 -20.79 -1.16
N PRO A 281 -24.57 -20.41 -2.44
CA PRO A 281 -23.61 -20.70 -3.49
C PRO A 281 -22.21 -20.14 -3.18
N HIS A 282 -21.22 -21.02 -3.10
CA HIS A 282 -19.81 -20.66 -2.91
C HIS A 282 -18.90 -21.81 -3.35
N LEU A 283 -17.64 -21.48 -3.59
CA LEU A 283 -16.56 -22.47 -3.73
C LEU A 283 -15.86 -22.59 -2.36
N HIS A 284 -15.79 -23.82 -1.83
CA HIS A 284 -14.83 -24.15 -0.77
C HIS A 284 -13.54 -24.64 -1.43
N TYR A 285 -12.43 -23.92 -1.18
CA TYR A 285 -11.13 -24.17 -1.80
C TYR A 285 -10.05 -24.43 -0.75
N GLU A 286 -9.33 -25.56 -0.90
CA GLU A 286 -8.21 -25.91 -0.03
C GLU A 286 -6.91 -26.07 -0.82
N VAL A 287 -5.80 -25.68 -0.20
CA VAL A 287 -4.44 -26.08 -0.58
C VAL A 287 -3.87 -26.94 0.52
N ARG A 288 -3.37 -28.10 0.16
CA ARG A 288 -2.72 -29.03 1.08
C ARG A 288 -1.32 -29.36 0.60
N VAL A 289 -0.42 -29.62 1.53
CA VAL A 289 1.00 -29.95 1.27
C VAL A 289 1.31 -31.29 1.90
N SER A 290 2.04 -32.12 1.16
CA SER A 290 2.63 -33.34 1.70
C SER A 290 3.73 -32.97 2.70
N SER A 291 3.70 -33.60 3.89
CA SER A 291 4.81 -33.43 4.86
C SER A 291 6.13 -33.94 4.25
N GLU A 292 7.24 -33.47 4.77
CA GLU A 292 8.59 -33.92 4.31
C GLU A 292 8.76 -35.42 4.44
N THR A 293 8.08 -36.05 5.40
CA THR A 293 8.06 -37.52 5.57
C THR A 293 7.12 -38.24 4.59
N GLY A 294 6.27 -37.49 3.86
CA GLY A 294 5.30 -38.02 2.90
C GLY A 294 4.08 -38.74 3.52
N ASP A 295 4.02 -38.85 4.84
CA ASP A 295 2.98 -39.63 5.54
C ASP A 295 1.69 -38.81 5.76
N GLU A 296 1.79 -37.49 5.83
CA GLU A 296 0.67 -36.63 6.16
C GLU A 296 0.50 -35.52 5.11
N ILE A 297 -0.75 -35.21 4.77
CA ILE A 297 -1.13 -34.12 3.84
C ILE A 297 -1.87 -33.06 4.63
N VAL A 298 -1.18 -31.95 4.92
CA VAL A 298 -1.60 -30.88 5.84
C VAL A 298 -2.25 -29.73 5.06
N PRO A 299 -3.42 -29.21 5.49
CA PRO A 299 -4.00 -28.02 4.89
C PRO A 299 -3.20 -26.77 5.28
N LEU A 300 -3.00 -25.91 4.32
CA LEU A 300 -2.36 -24.60 4.49
C LEU A 300 -3.31 -23.49 4.08
N ASP A 301 -3.05 -22.27 4.56
CA ASP A 301 -3.85 -21.11 4.15
C ASP A 301 -3.68 -20.85 2.66
N PRO A 302 -4.73 -21.05 1.84
CA PRO A 302 -4.62 -20.92 0.39
C PRO A 302 -4.24 -19.48 -0.06
N ARG A 303 -4.50 -18.45 0.77
CA ARG A 303 -4.18 -17.08 0.44
C ARG A 303 -2.69 -16.84 0.24
N ILE A 304 -1.84 -17.65 0.89
CA ILE A 304 -0.38 -17.60 0.73
C ILE A 304 0.04 -17.99 -0.69
N TYR A 305 -0.69 -18.90 -1.32
CA TYR A 305 -0.36 -19.45 -2.64
C TYR A 305 -0.94 -18.66 -3.80
N ILE A 306 -2.06 -17.94 -3.60
CA ILE A 306 -2.73 -17.18 -4.64
C ILE A 306 -1.96 -15.86 -4.90
N LEU A 307 -1.24 -15.80 -6.04
CA LEU A 307 -0.39 -14.68 -6.43
C LEU A 307 -1.12 -13.60 -7.24
N ASN A 308 -2.18 -13.97 -7.94
CA ASN A 308 -2.92 -13.07 -8.83
C ASN A 308 -4.07 -12.32 -8.16
N TYR A 309 -4.14 -12.33 -6.83
CA TYR A 309 -5.14 -11.61 -6.04
C TYR A 309 -4.53 -11.02 -4.77
N GLN A 310 -4.80 -9.73 -4.49
CA GLN A 310 -4.32 -9.07 -3.28
C GLN A 310 -5.35 -9.19 -2.15
N TRP A 311 -4.95 -9.83 -1.07
CA TRP A 311 -5.77 -9.99 0.13
C TRP A 311 -5.59 -8.80 1.07
N THR A 312 -6.65 -8.36 1.75
CA THR A 312 -6.55 -7.38 2.83
C THR A 312 -5.74 -7.97 4.00
N GLY A 313 -4.75 -7.22 4.51
CA GLY A 313 -3.87 -7.71 5.58
C GLY A 313 -2.84 -8.76 5.16
N HIS A 314 -2.42 -8.73 3.91
CA HIS A 314 -1.51 -9.72 3.30
C HIS A 314 -0.20 -9.93 4.06
N GLU A 315 0.42 -8.85 4.55
CA GLU A 315 1.69 -8.92 5.31
C GLU A 315 1.54 -9.71 6.62
N GLU A 316 0.47 -9.46 7.39
CA GLU A 316 0.20 -10.17 8.64
C GLU A 316 -0.06 -11.66 8.39
N LEU A 317 -0.71 -11.99 7.29
CA LEU A 317 -0.98 -13.34 6.85
C LEU A 317 0.31 -14.13 6.55
N LEU A 318 1.29 -13.52 5.88
CA LEU A 318 2.58 -14.16 5.59
C LEU A 318 3.41 -14.40 6.85
N ILE A 319 3.35 -13.50 7.82
CA ILE A 319 4.04 -13.64 9.11
C ILE A 319 3.42 -14.78 9.93
N ARG A 320 2.09 -14.85 9.99
CA ARG A 320 1.37 -15.90 10.72
C ARG A 320 1.53 -17.28 10.10
N GLY A 321 1.54 -17.38 8.77
CA GLY A 321 1.67 -18.66 8.05
C GLY A 321 2.98 -19.40 8.34
N ARG A 322 4.04 -18.70 8.74
CA ARG A 322 5.33 -19.31 9.14
C ARG A 322 5.29 -20.04 10.49
N ASN A 323 4.44 -19.61 11.41
CA ASN A 323 4.49 -20.02 12.82
C ASN A 323 3.20 -20.69 13.31
N ALA A 324 2.27 -21.00 12.41
CA ALA A 324 1.01 -21.64 12.81
C ALA A 324 1.28 -23.09 13.23
N PRO A 325 0.86 -23.51 14.43
CA PRO A 325 0.88 -24.92 14.81
C PRO A 325 -0.01 -25.71 13.85
N ALA A 326 0.39 -26.94 13.53
CA ALA A 326 -0.42 -27.83 12.68
C ALA A 326 -1.82 -27.99 13.30
N PRO A 327 -2.87 -27.57 12.60
CA PRO A 327 -4.22 -27.64 13.16
C PRO A 327 -4.73 -29.08 13.20
N ALA A 328 -5.70 -29.34 14.09
CA ALA A 328 -6.47 -30.58 14.02
C ALA A 328 -7.35 -30.54 12.77
N PHE A 329 -7.02 -31.32 11.76
CA PHE A 329 -7.75 -31.40 10.50
C PHE A 329 -8.13 -32.85 10.15
N ASP A 330 -9.11 -32.99 9.27
CA ASP A 330 -9.52 -34.31 8.77
C ASP A 330 -8.51 -34.85 7.76
N PRO A 331 -7.91 -36.01 8.01
CA PRO A 331 -6.99 -36.63 7.07
C PRO A 331 -7.68 -37.00 5.76
N LEU A 332 -6.95 -36.83 4.67
CA LEU A 332 -7.46 -37.08 3.33
C LEU A 332 -7.72 -38.59 3.15
N PRO A 333 -8.91 -39.03 2.71
CA PRO A 333 -9.17 -40.44 2.44
C PRO A 333 -8.22 -40.97 1.38
N SER A 334 -7.81 -42.24 1.50
CA SER A 334 -6.87 -42.89 0.56
C SER A 334 -7.30 -42.79 -0.91
N ARG A 335 -8.61 -42.80 -1.19
CA ARG A 335 -9.14 -42.61 -2.55
C ARG A 335 -8.91 -41.22 -3.15
N MET A 336 -8.64 -40.25 -2.32
CA MET A 336 -8.38 -38.85 -2.72
C MET A 336 -6.88 -38.52 -2.69
N ARG A 337 -6.02 -39.43 -2.26
CA ARG A 337 -4.56 -39.23 -2.19
C ARG A 337 -3.83 -39.48 -3.51
N GLY A 338 -4.50 -40.10 -4.50
CA GLY A 338 -3.87 -40.34 -5.81
C GLY A 338 -2.90 -41.54 -5.85
N ARG A 339 -2.76 -42.30 -4.75
CA ARG A 339 -1.97 -43.57 -4.67
C ARG A 339 -2.82 -44.77 -4.95
#